data_fe06db5918fbde06d9488cfa1fe17ed4
#
_entry.id   fe06db5918fbde06d9488cfa1fe17ed4
#
_cell.length_a   1.000
_cell.length_b   1.000
_cell.length_c   1.000
_cell.angle_alpha   90.00
_cell.angle_beta   90.00
_cell.angle_gamma   90.00
#
_symmetry.space_group_name_H-M   'P 1'
#
loop_
_entity.id
_entity.type
_entity.pdbx_description
1 polymer ?
#
loop_
_entity_poly.entity_id
_entity_poly.type
_entity_poly.pdbx_seq_one_letter_code
_entity_poly.pdbx_strand_id
1 'polypeptide(L)'
;MDHLFYLGTLVSVWVIVALAANMVIGYTGMMAMGQAAYLGFGAYTAAGLNVLLGVNFYVSLVAALLLSGVVAGLTLAPLLRIGGFYFALATLGMNFVFFDLFHNLAPRADGSEGLHGLKLPILFASSGARFASTLALAVVAFWLCRKIVAAPLGRALRATRDRPDALAALGKDPRRFQMIVWSFAGALTGLAGGLYAATLFYIDPTLFTLDASILILVYIGVGGLASTWGSVLGVVLLITFNESLRYIGLPSQYVGPIQQAMYGLLLILLMIFRRRGLVGEHDFRE
;
A
#
# COMPACT_ATOMS: atom_id res chain seq x y z
N MET A 1 6.56 -20.95 -16.40
CA MET A 1 5.15 -20.58 -16.06
C MET A 1 5.06 -20.03 -14.63
N ASP A 2 5.66 -20.71 -13.63
CA ASP A 2 5.56 -20.29 -12.22
C ASP A 2 6.08 -18.88 -11.92
N HIS A 3 7.13 -18.44 -12.62
CA HIS A 3 7.68 -17.10 -12.49
C HIS A 3 6.70 -16.00 -12.93
N LEU A 4 5.96 -16.23 -14.04
CA LEU A 4 4.93 -15.29 -14.49
C LEU A 4 3.76 -15.19 -13.52
N PHE A 5 3.32 -16.32 -12.94
CA PHE A 5 2.28 -16.32 -11.91
C PHE A 5 2.75 -15.59 -10.65
N TYR A 6 4.00 -15.77 -10.25
CA TYR A 6 4.60 -15.05 -9.12
C TYR A 6 4.61 -13.53 -9.36
N LEU A 7 5.09 -13.09 -10.52
CA LEU A 7 5.08 -11.68 -10.89
C LEU A 7 3.66 -11.10 -10.94
N GLY A 8 2.74 -11.83 -11.55
CA GLY A 8 1.34 -11.43 -11.57
C GLY A 8 0.72 -11.28 -10.17
N THR A 9 1.10 -12.17 -9.25
CA THR A 9 0.67 -12.09 -7.85
C THR A 9 1.24 -10.83 -7.17
N LEU A 10 2.55 -10.56 -7.35
CA LEU A 10 3.18 -9.36 -6.83
C LEU A 10 2.53 -8.09 -7.38
N VAL A 11 2.32 -8.01 -8.69
CA VAL A 11 1.61 -6.89 -9.32
C VAL A 11 0.24 -6.69 -8.68
N SER A 12 -0.52 -7.76 -8.48
CA SER A 12 -1.87 -7.69 -7.90
C SER A 12 -1.85 -7.17 -6.46
N VAL A 13 -0.89 -7.62 -5.64
CA VAL A 13 -0.69 -7.12 -4.26
C VAL A 13 -0.37 -5.62 -4.27
N TRP A 14 0.62 -5.21 -5.05
CA TRP A 14 1.04 -3.81 -5.11
C TRP A 14 -0.02 -2.90 -5.73
N VAL A 15 -0.87 -3.41 -6.63
CA VAL A 15 -2.04 -2.68 -7.14
C VAL A 15 -3.02 -2.36 -6.00
N ILE A 16 -3.32 -3.32 -5.10
CA ILE A 16 -4.18 -3.06 -3.94
C ILE A 16 -3.57 -1.96 -3.06
N VAL A 17 -2.27 -2.04 -2.77
CA VAL A 17 -1.54 -1.05 -1.95
C VAL A 17 -1.56 0.33 -2.62
N ALA A 18 -1.26 0.40 -3.92
CA ALA A 18 -1.25 1.66 -4.66
C ALA A 18 -2.65 2.30 -4.75
N LEU A 19 -3.71 1.49 -4.94
CA LEU A 19 -5.09 1.98 -4.89
C LEU A 19 -5.42 2.56 -3.52
N ALA A 20 -5.08 1.86 -2.45
CA ALA A 20 -5.29 2.31 -1.07
C ALA A 20 -4.54 3.62 -0.78
N ALA A 21 -3.25 3.68 -1.12
CA ALA A 21 -2.42 4.87 -0.94
C ALA A 21 -2.93 6.06 -1.78
N ASN A 22 -3.37 5.83 -3.02
CA ASN A 22 -3.92 6.87 -3.87
C ASN A 22 -5.24 7.43 -3.36
N MET A 23 -6.08 6.62 -2.67
CA MET A 23 -7.29 7.11 -1.99
C MET A 23 -6.95 8.14 -0.92
N VAL A 24 -5.85 7.95 -0.19
CA VAL A 24 -5.37 8.87 0.84
C VAL A 24 -4.63 10.05 0.21
N ILE A 25 -3.57 9.80 -0.52
CA ILE A 25 -2.66 10.85 -1.00
C ILE A 25 -3.28 11.58 -2.18
N GLY A 26 -3.82 10.83 -3.13
CA GLY A 26 -4.40 11.37 -4.36
C GLY A 26 -5.69 12.13 -4.14
N TYR A 27 -6.67 11.53 -3.47
CA TYR A 27 -8.01 12.12 -3.36
C TYR A 27 -8.20 13.05 -2.17
N THR A 28 -7.49 12.86 -1.03
CA THR A 28 -7.63 13.75 0.13
C THR A 28 -6.48 14.75 0.29
N GLY A 29 -5.40 14.62 -0.49
CA GLY A 29 -4.25 15.51 -0.42
C GLY A 29 -3.36 15.31 0.81
N MET A 30 -3.59 14.30 1.63
CA MET A 30 -2.77 14.02 2.81
C MET A 30 -1.46 13.34 2.39
N MET A 31 -0.34 14.03 2.52
CA MET A 31 0.99 13.45 2.23
C MET A 31 1.37 12.43 3.31
N ALA A 32 1.09 11.17 3.07
CA ALA A 32 1.37 10.06 3.98
C ALA A 32 2.60 9.27 3.55
N MET A 33 3.59 9.14 4.43
CA MET A 33 4.82 8.38 4.20
C MET A 33 4.90 7.09 5.03
N GLY A 34 3.81 6.69 5.68
CA GLY A 34 3.75 5.54 6.58
C GLY A 34 2.90 4.37 6.09
N GLN A 35 2.65 4.24 4.79
CA GLN A 35 1.76 3.18 4.26
C GLN A 35 2.33 1.76 4.45
N ALA A 36 3.66 1.59 4.43
CA ALA A 36 4.29 0.30 4.67
C ALA A 36 4.05 -0.23 6.10
N ALA A 37 3.80 0.65 7.08
CA ALA A 37 3.43 0.25 8.42
C ALA A 37 2.14 -0.59 8.46
N TYR A 38 1.11 -0.17 7.73
CA TYR A 38 -0.15 -0.93 7.65
C TYR A 38 -0.02 -2.20 6.81
N LEU A 39 0.86 -2.20 5.80
CA LEU A 39 1.19 -3.39 5.03
C LEU A 39 1.84 -4.45 5.95
N GLY A 40 2.83 -4.03 6.74
CA GLY A 40 3.49 -4.87 7.73
C GLY A 40 2.51 -5.34 8.81
N PHE A 41 1.70 -4.45 9.36
CA PHE A 41 0.71 -4.82 10.38
C PHE A 41 -0.26 -5.90 9.88
N GLY A 42 -0.76 -5.77 8.65
CA GLY A 42 -1.61 -6.79 8.02
C GLY A 42 -0.89 -8.10 7.78
N ALA A 43 0.37 -8.05 7.31
CA ALA A 43 1.19 -9.24 7.10
C ALA A 43 1.43 -10.01 8.40
N TYR A 44 1.89 -9.31 9.47
CA TYR A 44 2.11 -9.91 10.78
C TYR A 44 0.83 -10.41 11.44
N THR A 45 -0.29 -9.69 11.25
CA THR A 45 -1.60 -10.15 11.75
C THR A 45 -2.03 -11.45 11.05
N ALA A 46 -1.97 -11.49 9.73
CA ALA A 46 -2.37 -12.68 8.97
C ALA A 46 -1.47 -13.89 9.27
N ALA A 47 -0.15 -13.68 9.28
CA ALA A 47 0.80 -14.75 9.55
C ALA A 47 0.77 -15.18 11.02
N GLY A 48 0.72 -14.24 11.96
CA GLY A 48 0.67 -14.55 13.39
C GLY A 48 -0.56 -15.39 13.76
N LEU A 49 -1.75 -15.00 13.28
CA LEU A 49 -2.97 -15.78 13.51
C LEU A 49 -2.89 -17.18 12.86
N ASN A 50 -2.32 -17.28 11.66
CA ASN A 50 -2.24 -18.55 10.95
C ASN A 50 -1.17 -19.47 11.54
N VAL A 51 0.04 -18.98 11.82
CA VAL A 51 1.18 -19.79 12.28
C VAL A 51 1.08 -20.08 13.76
N LEU A 52 0.84 -19.06 14.61
CA LEU A 52 0.87 -19.19 16.08
C LEU A 52 -0.42 -19.77 16.63
N LEU A 53 -1.57 -19.37 16.10
CA LEU A 53 -2.88 -19.80 16.60
C LEU A 53 -3.54 -20.87 15.75
N GLY A 54 -2.94 -21.25 14.61
CA GLY A 54 -3.48 -22.27 13.71
C GLY A 54 -4.81 -21.87 13.03
N VAL A 55 -5.14 -20.58 13.02
CA VAL A 55 -6.39 -20.08 12.44
C VAL A 55 -6.37 -20.25 10.92
N ASN A 56 -7.53 -20.53 10.34
CA ASN A 56 -7.69 -20.64 8.90
C ASN A 56 -7.23 -19.33 8.21
N PHE A 57 -6.43 -19.46 7.14
CA PHE A 57 -5.85 -18.33 6.43
C PHE A 57 -6.88 -17.30 5.93
N TYR A 58 -8.07 -17.72 5.51
CA TYR A 58 -9.14 -16.80 5.11
C TYR A 58 -9.61 -15.91 6.26
N VAL A 59 -9.77 -16.49 7.44
CA VAL A 59 -10.14 -15.77 8.66
C VAL A 59 -9.02 -14.82 9.06
N SER A 60 -7.76 -15.25 8.92
CA SER A 60 -6.58 -14.42 9.18
C SER A 60 -6.51 -13.23 8.22
N LEU A 61 -6.87 -13.39 6.93
CA LEU A 61 -6.95 -12.30 5.97
C LEU A 61 -8.05 -11.29 6.32
N VAL A 62 -9.23 -11.76 6.72
CA VAL A 62 -10.32 -10.87 7.16
C VAL A 62 -9.91 -10.14 8.43
N ALA A 63 -9.26 -10.80 9.37
CA ALA A 63 -8.73 -10.17 10.57
C ALA A 63 -7.67 -9.11 10.24
N ALA A 64 -6.74 -9.41 9.31
CA ALA A 64 -5.75 -8.45 8.84
C ALA A 64 -6.39 -7.20 8.21
N LEU A 65 -7.43 -7.38 7.38
CA LEU A 65 -8.18 -6.28 6.80
C LEU A 65 -8.84 -5.42 7.88
N LEU A 66 -9.58 -6.03 8.81
CA LEU A 66 -10.35 -5.29 9.82
C LEU A 66 -9.44 -4.61 10.85
N LEU A 67 -8.47 -5.35 11.40
CA LEU A 67 -7.57 -4.82 12.43
C LEU A 67 -6.66 -3.71 11.88
N SER A 68 -6.13 -3.86 10.65
CA SER A 68 -5.34 -2.80 10.02
C SER A 68 -6.17 -1.54 9.76
N GLY A 69 -7.45 -1.68 9.39
CA GLY A 69 -8.35 -0.55 9.23
C GLY A 69 -8.64 0.17 10.54
N VAL A 70 -8.86 -0.58 11.63
CA VAL A 70 -9.06 -0.01 12.97
C VAL A 70 -7.79 0.69 13.46
N VAL A 71 -6.64 0.03 13.35
CA VAL A 71 -5.34 0.62 13.75
C VAL A 71 -5.04 1.87 12.93
N ALA A 72 -5.32 1.86 11.62
CA ALA A 72 -5.17 3.04 10.79
C ALA A 72 -6.04 4.20 11.27
N GLY A 73 -7.30 3.96 11.60
CA GLY A 73 -8.19 4.98 12.16
C GLY A 73 -7.71 5.52 13.51
N LEU A 74 -7.28 4.64 14.41
CA LEU A 74 -6.77 5.01 15.73
C LEU A 74 -5.48 5.84 15.65
N THR A 75 -4.56 5.46 14.76
CA THR A 75 -3.29 6.18 14.58
C THR A 75 -3.47 7.52 13.89
N LEU A 76 -4.46 7.65 12.99
CA LEU A 76 -4.76 8.93 12.36
C LEU A 76 -5.37 9.95 13.33
N ALA A 77 -6.18 9.53 14.28
CA ALA A 77 -6.93 10.44 15.17
C ALA A 77 -6.04 11.53 15.83
N PRO A 78 -4.88 11.23 16.44
CA PRO A 78 -3.97 12.25 16.93
C PRO A 78 -3.28 13.04 15.81
N LEU A 79 -2.99 12.40 14.67
CA LEU A 79 -2.26 13.01 13.55
C LEU A 79 -3.08 14.07 12.80
N LEU A 80 -4.43 14.01 12.83
CA LEU A 80 -5.31 15.00 12.23
C LEU A 80 -5.18 16.42 12.85
N ARG A 81 -4.51 16.54 13.99
CA ARG A 81 -4.22 17.84 14.61
C ARG A 81 -2.99 18.51 14.01
N ILE A 82 -2.20 17.74 13.27
CA ILE A 82 -0.96 18.17 12.64
C ILE A 82 -1.25 18.37 11.15
N GLY A 83 -0.88 19.51 10.59
CA GLY A 83 -1.14 19.82 9.19
C GLY A 83 0.14 19.87 8.35
N GLY A 84 -0.02 19.81 7.02
CA GLY A 84 1.02 20.06 6.05
C GLY A 84 2.20 19.08 6.13
N PHE A 85 3.41 19.61 6.03
CA PHE A 85 4.64 18.82 6.03
C PHE A 85 4.89 18.03 7.33
N TYR A 86 4.46 18.58 8.47
CA TYR A 86 4.59 17.88 9.76
C TYR A 86 3.76 16.61 9.83
N PHE A 87 2.65 16.53 9.11
CA PHE A 87 1.87 15.31 8.98
C PHE A 87 2.65 14.21 8.27
N ALA A 88 3.37 14.55 7.20
CA ALA A 88 4.23 13.59 6.49
C ALA A 88 5.35 13.06 7.40
N LEU A 89 6.00 13.93 8.18
CA LEU A 89 7.03 13.53 9.15
C LEU A 89 6.45 12.64 10.27
N ALA A 90 5.26 12.96 10.78
CA ALA A 90 4.61 12.18 11.82
C ALA A 90 4.23 10.77 11.32
N THR A 91 3.72 10.65 10.09
CA THR A 91 3.42 9.34 9.49
C THR A 91 4.68 8.54 9.16
N LEU A 92 5.78 9.22 8.83
CA LEU A 92 7.09 8.60 8.67
C LEU A 92 7.61 8.08 10.02
N GLY A 93 7.54 8.88 11.09
CA GLY A 93 7.88 8.45 12.45
C GLY A 93 7.07 7.25 12.90
N MET A 94 5.78 7.21 12.56
CA MET A 94 4.93 6.06 12.83
C MET A 94 5.40 4.79 12.10
N ASN A 95 5.94 4.90 10.89
CA ASN A 95 6.51 3.75 10.19
C ASN A 95 7.68 3.13 10.95
N PHE A 96 8.54 3.94 11.58
CA PHE A 96 9.63 3.44 12.44
C PHE A 96 9.10 2.77 13.71
N VAL A 97 8.06 3.34 14.34
CA VAL A 97 7.43 2.73 15.52
C VAL A 97 6.88 1.34 15.18
N PHE A 98 6.21 1.19 14.03
CA PHE A 98 5.71 -0.12 13.59
C PHE A 98 6.84 -1.08 13.22
N PHE A 99 7.91 -0.58 12.60
CA PHE A 99 9.09 -1.39 12.31
C PHE A 99 9.69 -1.98 13.60
N ASP A 100 9.91 -1.16 14.62
CA ASP A 100 10.42 -1.60 15.93
C ASP A 100 9.44 -2.57 16.61
N LEU A 101 8.13 -2.33 16.50
CA LEU A 101 7.11 -3.24 17.00
C LEU A 101 7.23 -4.61 16.34
N PHE A 102 7.35 -4.67 15.02
CA PHE A 102 7.50 -5.93 14.29
C PHE A 102 8.81 -6.63 14.64
N HIS A 103 9.91 -5.89 14.76
CA HIS A 103 11.20 -6.42 15.17
C HIS A 103 11.14 -7.06 16.56
N ASN A 104 10.47 -6.44 17.50
CA ASN A 104 10.29 -6.96 18.87
C ASN A 104 9.28 -8.12 18.95
N LEU A 105 8.35 -8.24 18.02
CA LEU A 105 7.40 -9.37 17.95
C LEU A 105 8.00 -10.60 17.26
N ALA A 106 8.93 -10.41 16.32
CA ALA A 106 9.55 -11.48 15.53
C ALA A 106 10.28 -12.56 16.37
N PRO A 107 11.06 -12.24 17.43
CA PRO A 107 11.79 -13.24 18.21
C PRO A 107 10.92 -14.24 18.99
N ARG A 108 9.66 -13.90 19.23
CA ARG A 108 8.72 -14.78 19.94
C ARG A 108 8.14 -15.88 19.05
N ALA A 109 8.39 -15.80 17.76
CA ALA A 109 7.78 -16.67 16.79
C ALA A 109 8.68 -17.79 16.25
N ASP A 110 9.96 -17.90 16.61
CA ASP A 110 10.83 -19.08 16.38
C ASP A 110 12.35 -18.80 16.51
N GLY A 111 12.76 -17.67 17.07
CA GLY A 111 14.18 -17.36 17.31
C GLY A 111 15.01 -17.11 16.05
N SER A 112 14.42 -17.09 14.88
CA SER A 112 15.02 -16.73 13.60
C SER A 112 14.36 -15.49 13.02
N GLU A 113 15.05 -14.81 12.16
CA GLU A 113 14.76 -13.50 11.58
C GLU A 113 13.45 -13.41 10.76
N GLY A 114 12.31 -13.85 11.30
CA GLY A 114 11.00 -13.71 10.66
C GLY A 114 10.02 -14.85 10.89
N LEU A 115 8.76 -14.67 10.47
CA LEU A 115 7.69 -15.67 10.57
C LEU A 115 7.69 -16.55 9.32
N HIS A 116 7.84 -17.87 9.53
CA HIS A 116 7.83 -18.90 8.47
C HIS A 116 6.67 -19.89 8.69
N GLY A 117 6.37 -20.70 7.68
CA GLY A 117 5.49 -21.86 7.82
C GLY A 117 4.00 -21.54 7.74
N LEU A 118 3.60 -20.54 6.94
CA LEU A 118 2.19 -20.27 6.69
C LEU A 118 1.47 -21.50 6.10
N LYS A 119 0.38 -21.89 6.75
CA LYS A 119 -0.51 -22.96 6.28
C LYS A 119 -1.52 -22.38 5.30
N LEU A 120 -1.22 -22.50 4.00
CA LEU A 120 -2.07 -21.96 2.95
C LEU A 120 -3.16 -22.95 2.55
N PRO A 121 -4.42 -22.51 2.38
CA PRO A 121 -5.50 -23.34 1.86
C PRO A 121 -5.31 -23.64 0.37
N ILE A 122 -6.08 -24.59 -0.16
CA ILE A 122 -5.99 -25.09 -1.55
C ILE A 122 -6.00 -23.95 -2.60
N LEU A 123 -6.81 -22.90 -2.38
CA LEU A 123 -6.87 -21.71 -3.26
C LEU A 123 -5.58 -20.88 -3.29
N PHE A 124 -4.66 -21.10 -2.37
CA PHE A 124 -3.35 -20.41 -2.32
C PHE A 124 -2.18 -21.39 -2.44
N ALA A 125 -2.44 -22.70 -2.56
CA ALA A 125 -1.41 -23.73 -2.59
C ALA A 125 -0.61 -23.73 -3.90
N SER A 126 -1.27 -23.61 -5.06
CA SER A 126 -0.57 -23.55 -6.34
C SER A 126 -0.29 -22.11 -6.78
N SER A 127 0.79 -21.91 -7.54
CA SER A 127 1.18 -20.58 -8.06
C SER A 127 0.06 -19.95 -8.89
N GLY A 128 -0.63 -20.72 -9.71
CA GLY A 128 -1.74 -20.23 -10.54
C GLY A 128 -2.98 -19.87 -9.72
N ALA A 129 -3.35 -20.70 -8.73
CA ALA A 129 -4.51 -20.41 -7.88
C ALA A 129 -4.27 -19.20 -6.97
N ARG A 130 -3.03 -19.02 -6.49
CA ARG A 130 -2.60 -17.85 -5.74
C ARG A 130 -2.71 -16.57 -6.56
N PHE A 131 -2.22 -16.62 -7.80
CA PHE A 131 -2.38 -15.51 -8.74
C PHE A 131 -3.85 -15.18 -8.99
N ALA A 132 -4.68 -16.18 -9.31
CA ALA A 132 -6.09 -15.97 -9.60
C ALA A 132 -6.86 -15.37 -8.41
N SER A 133 -6.62 -15.88 -7.19
CA SER A 133 -7.27 -15.38 -5.97
C SER A 133 -6.82 -13.95 -5.61
N THR A 134 -5.53 -13.66 -5.74
CA THR A 134 -4.99 -12.31 -5.47
C THR A 134 -5.46 -11.30 -6.51
N LEU A 135 -5.49 -11.70 -7.78
CA LEU A 135 -6.02 -10.88 -8.87
C LEU A 135 -7.52 -10.58 -8.67
N ALA A 136 -8.32 -11.58 -8.28
CA ALA A 136 -9.74 -11.37 -7.98
C ALA A 136 -9.93 -10.34 -6.85
N LEU A 137 -9.13 -10.41 -5.78
CA LEU A 137 -9.15 -9.42 -4.69
C LEU A 137 -8.69 -8.03 -5.16
N ALA A 138 -7.70 -7.95 -6.05
CA ALA A 138 -7.26 -6.68 -6.64
C ALA A 138 -8.35 -6.05 -7.52
N VAL A 139 -9.08 -6.84 -8.30
CA VAL A 139 -10.22 -6.37 -9.09
C VAL A 139 -11.36 -5.89 -8.19
N VAL A 140 -11.65 -6.60 -7.11
CA VAL A 140 -12.65 -6.17 -6.11
C VAL A 140 -12.23 -4.85 -5.46
N ALA A 141 -10.96 -4.72 -5.03
CA ALA A 141 -10.42 -3.49 -4.45
C ALA A 141 -10.50 -2.33 -5.45
N PHE A 142 -10.12 -2.54 -6.71
CA PHE A 142 -10.25 -1.54 -7.77
C PHE A 142 -11.69 -1.07 -7.94
N TRP A 143 -12.63 -2.00 -8.02
CA TRP A 143 -14.04 -1.69 -8.20
C TRP A 143 -14.64 -0.93 -6.98
N LEU A 144 -14.26 -1.34 -5.75
CA LEU A 144 -14.64 -0.63 -4.52
C LEU A 144 -14.10 0.81 -4.51
N CYS A 145 -12.80 1.01 -4.79
CA CYS A 145 -12.19 2.33 -4.88
C CYS A 145 -12.91 3.18 -5.94
N ARG A 146 -13.17 2.62 -7.13
CA ARG A 146 -13.87 3.32 -8.21
C ARG A 146 -15.30 3.72 -7.82
N LYS A 147 -16.04 2.84 -7.14
CA LYS A 147 -17.38 3.17 -6.62
C LYS A 147 -17.33 4.29 -5.58
N ILE A 148 -16.37 4.26 -4.66
CA ILE A 148 -16.20 5.30 -3.64
C ILE A 148 -15.89 6.64 -4.30
N VAL A 149 -15.00 6.66 -5.28
CA VAL A 149 -14.62 7.87 -6.02
C VAL A 149 -15.78 8.46 -6.85
N ALA A 150 -16.61 7.61 -7.44
CA ALA A 150 -17.78 8.02 -8.21
C ALA A 150 -18.95 8.49 -7.32
N ALA A 151 -19.01 8.03 -6.07
CA ALA A 151 -20.06 8.36 -5.10
C ALA A 151 -19.97 9.81 -4.58
N PRO A 152 -20.99 10.31 -3.88
CA PRO A 152 -20.93 11.61 -3.20
C PRO A 152 -19.75 11.75 -2.24
N LEU A 153 -19.31 10.64 -1.66
CA LEU A 153 -18.12 10.58 -0.81
C LEU A 153 -16.86 10.99 -1.57
N GLY A 154 -16.66 10.54 -2.80
CA GLY A 154 -15.51 10.92 -3.63
C GLY A 154 -15.46 12.42 -3.94
N ARG A 155 -16.62 13.05 -4.13
CA ARG A 155 -16.71 14.53 -4.28
C ARG A 155 -16.31 15.25 -3.00
N ALA A 156 -16.74 14.75 -1.83
CA ALA A 156 -16.36 15.30 -0.53
C ALA A 156 -14.86 15.16 -0.27
N LEU A 157 -14.23 14.04 -0.70
CA LEU A 157 -12.78 13.82 -0.59
C LEU A 157 -11.99 14.85 -1.41
N ARG A 158 -12.36 15.06 -2.67
CA ARG A 158 -11.73 16.09 -3.51
C ARG A 158 -11.92 17.49 -2.90
N ALA A 159 -13.11 17.80 -2.38
CA ALA A 159 -13.35 19.06 -1.68
C ALA A 159 -12.50 19.20 -0.40
N THR A 160 -12.26 18.12 0.33
CA THR A 160 -11.34 18.10 1.50
C THR A 160 -9.91 18.44 1.10
N ARG A 161 -9.49 18.02 -0.09
CA ARG A 161 -8.17 18.32 -0.65
C ARG A 161 -8.06 19.76 -1.13
N ASP A 162 -9.03 20.20 -1.96
CA ASP A 162 -8.92 21.44 -2.70
C ASP A 162 -9.34 22.65 -1.85
N ARG A 163 -10.41 22.54 -1.06
CA ARG A 163 -10.97 23.63 -0.22
C ARG A 163 -11.62 23.08 1.05
N PRO A 164 -10.87 22.70 2.07
CA PRO A 164 -11.41 22.16 3.32
C PRO A 164 -12.33 23.15 4.04
N ASP A 165 -12.01 24.46 3.98
CA ASP A 165 -12.83 25.51 4.61
C ASP A 165 -14.20 25.64 3.95
N ALA A 166 -14.29 25.54 2.62
CA ALA A 166 -15.56 25.57 1.92
C ALA A 166 -16.44 24.34 2.26
N LEU A 167 -15.82 23.17 2.45
CA LEU A 167 -16.53 21.97 2.88
C LEU A 167 -17.07 22.13 4.31
N ALA A 168 -16.29 22.74 5.20
CA ALA A 168 -16.71 23.05 6.58
C ALA A 168 -17.86 24.07 6.61
N ALA A 169 -17.84 25.09 5.75
CA ALA A 169 -18.93 26.08 5.61
C ALA A 169 -20.25 25.44 5.18
N LEU A 170 -20.21 24.30 4.45
CA LEU A 170 -21.39 23.50 4.10
C LEU A 170 -21.85 22.56 5.23
N GLY A 171 -21.31 22.70 6.45
CA GLY A 171 -21.66 21.89 7.62
C GLY A 171 -21.07 20.48 7.60
N LYS A 172 -20.09 20.19 6.72
CA LYS A 172 -19.44 18.89 6.61
C LYS A 172 -18.03 18.95 7.20
N ASP A 173 -17.74 18.08 8.16
CA ASP A 173 -16.44 18.01 8.82
C ASP A 173 -15.42 17.27 7.93
N PRO A 174 -14.38 17.97 7.39
CA PRO A 174 -13.34 17.34 6.57
C PRO A 174 -12.62 16.19 7.27
N ARG A 175 -12.41 16.29 8.59
CA ARG A 175 -11.69 15.30 9.40
C ARG A 175 -12.39 13.93 9.38
N ARG A 176 -13.72 13.91 9.40
CA ARG A 176 -14.50 12.67 9.33
C ARG A 176 -14.26 11.93 8.01
N PHE A 177 -14.22 12.67 6.89
CA PHE A 177 -13.93 12.09 5.57
C PHE A 177 -12.52 11.56 5.49
N GLN A 178 -11.54 12.28 6.04
CA GLN A 178 -10.16 11.84 6.14
C GLN A 178 -10.05 10.54 6.96
N MET A 179 -10.70 10.46 8.13
CA MET A 179 -10.69 9.24 8.96
C MET A 179 -11.30 8.03 8.23
N ILE A 180 -12.44 8.20 7.59
CA ILE A 180 -13.11 7.11 6.87
C ILE A 180 -12.21 6.55 5.77
N VAL A 181 -11.61 7.43 4.95
CA VAL A 181 -10.76 7.00 3.84
C VAL A 181 -9.44 6.42 4.31
N TRP A 182 -8.86 6.98 5.37
CA TRP A 182 -7.64 6.45 5.94
C TRP A 182 -7.84 5.05 6.53
N SER A 183 -8.92 4.84 7.29
CA SER A 183 -9.28 3.52 7.82
C SER A 183 -9.55 2.51 6.70
N PHE A 184 -10.26 2.92 5.65
CA PHE A 184 -10.51 2.10 4.48
C PHE A 184 -9.20 1.75 3.73
N ALA A 185 -8.32 2.72 3.54
CA ALA A 185 -7.02 2.50 2.91
C ALA A 185 -6.14 1.58 3.76
N GLY A 186 -6.10 1.79 5.08
CA GLY A 186 -5.39 0.90 6.01
C GLY A 186 -5.92 -0.53 5.97
N ALA A 187 -7.25 -0.70 5.86
CA ALA A 187 -7.87 -2.01 5.71
C ALA A 187 -7.43 -2.73 4.42
N LEU A 188 -7.48 -2.03 3.27
CA LEU A 188 -7.01 -2.58 2.00
C LEU A 188 -5.51 -2.88 2.01
N THR A 189 -4.70 -1.99 2.60
CA THR A 189 -3.25 -2.19 2.72
C THR A 189 -2.95 -3.38 3.63
N GLY A 190 -3.69 -3.55 4.73
CA GLY A 190 -3.56 -4.72 5.60
C GLY A 190 -3.94 -6.04 4.93
N LEU A 191 -5.01 -6.04 4.13
CA LEU A 191 -5.36 -7.19 3.28
C LEU A 191 -4.20 -7.54 2.32
N ALA A 192 -3.66 -6.52 1.64
CA ALA A 192 -2.52 -6.69 0.74
C ALA A 192 -1.29 -7.23 1.49
N GLY A 193 -1.07 -6.82 2.73
CA GLY A 193 -0.01 -7.35 3.59
C GLY A 193 -0.14 -8.84 3.85
N GLY A 194 -1.34 -9.31 4.20
CA GLY A 194 -1.62 -10.74 4.36
C GLY A 194 -1.42 -11.55 3.07
N LEU A 195 -1.79 -10.99 1.92
CA LEU A 195 -1.55 -11.61 0.61
C LEU A 195 -0.06 -11.60 0.24
N TYR A 196 0.67 -10.54 0.61
CA TYR A 196 2.11 -10.45 0.43
C TYR A 196 2.85 -11.51 1.23
N ALA A 197 2.43 -11.74 2.50
CA ALA A 197 2.91 -12.82 3.34
C ALA A 197 2.71 -14.20 2.69
N ALA A 198 1.53 -14.45 2.14
CA ALA A 198 1.23 -15.69 1.43
C ALA A 198 2.06 -15.88 0.14
N THR A 199 2.52 -14.79 -0.47
CA THR A 199 3.31 -14.82 -1.70
C THR A 199 4.77 -15.13 -1.43
N LEU A 200 5.33 -14.55 -0.38
CA LEU A 200 6.74 -14.74 0.00
C LEU A 200 6.97 -15.99 0.85
N PHE A 201 5.95 -16.52 1.54
CA PHE A 201 6.05 -17.59 2.56
C PHE A 201 6.95 -17.25 3.75
N TYR A 202 7.39 -16.01 3.82
CA TYR A 202 8.32 -15.49 4.80
C TYR A 202 8.02 -14.01 5.04
N ILE A 203 8.05 -13.60 6.31
CA ILE A 203 7.83 -12.21 6.69
C ILE A 203 8.98 -11.76 7.58
N ASP A 204 9.65 -10.72 7.14
CA ASP A 204 10.73 -10.04 7.84
C ASP A 204 10.36 -8.57 8.04
N PRO A 205 10.67 -7.95 9.20
CA PRO A 205 10.43 -6.52 9.43
C PRO A 205 11.07 -5.62 8.37
N THR A 206 12.21 -6.03 7.80
CA THR A 206 12.94 -5.24 6.79
C THR A 206 12.18 -5.04 5.49
N LEU A 207 11.15 -5.85 5.22
CA LEU A 207 10.26 -5.69 4.06
C LEU A 207 9.31 -4.48 4.18
N PHE A 208 9.12 -3.96 5.39
CA PHE A 208 8.14 -2.90 5.70
C PHE A 208 8.79 -1.60 6.16
N THR A 209 9.96 -1.32 5.61
CA THR A 209 10.76 -0.13 5.91
C THR A 209 10.24 1.13 5.21
N LEU A 210 10.93 2.23 5.46
CA LEU A 210 10.70 3.50 4.76
C LEU A 210 10.81 3.35 3.24
N ASP A 211 11.74 2.52 2.75
CA ASP A 211 11.94 2.27 1.31
C ASP A 211 10.68 1.73 0.65
N ALA A 212 9.97 0.82 1.33
CA ALA A 212 8.68 0.32 0.85
C ALA A 212 7.60 1.43 0.80
N SER A 213 7.57 2.33 1.79
CA SER A 213 6.67 3.49 1.77
C SER A 213 6.98 4.47 0.63
N ILE A 214 8.27 4.73 0.38
CA ILE A 214 8.71 5.56 -0.75
C ILE A 214 8.33 4.89 -2.08
N LEU A 215 8.53 3.58 -2.20
CA LEU A 215 8.17 2.84 -3.40
C LEU A 215 6.67 2.95 -3.72
N ILE A 216 5.81 2.89 -2.69
CA ILE A 216 4.37 3.11 -2.86
C ILE A 216 4.09 4.51 -3.41
N LEU A 217 4.77 5.54 -2.90
CA LEU A 217 4.66 6.91 -3.42
C LEU A 217 5.09 7.01 -4.89
N VAL A 218 6.16 6.30 -5.26
CA VAL A 218 6.63 6.24 -6.65
C VAL A 218 5.58 5.60 -7.56
N TYR A 219 4.96 4.51 -7.14
CA TYR A 219 3.91 3.84 -7.91
C TYR A 219 2.74 4.78 -8.23
N ILE A 220 2.24 5.50 -7.23
CA ILE A 220 1.11 6.42 -7.43
C ILE A 220 1.53 7.71 -8.13
N GLY A 221 2.75 8.20 -7.89
CA GLY A 221 3.29 9.39 -8.54
C GLY A 221 3.47 9.18 -10.05
N VAL A 222 4.08 8.06 -10.44
CA VAL A 222 4.27 7.67 -11.84
C VAL A 222 2.93 7.40 -12.52
N GLY A 223 2.05 6.66 -11.86
CA GLY A 223 0.75 6.32 -12.40
C GLY A 223 -0.16 7.52 -12.59
N GLY A 224 -0.12 8.45 -11.65
CA GLY A 224 -0.93 9.66 -11.59
C GLY A 224 -1.82 9.70 -10.34
N LEU A 225 -1.73 10.83 -9.64
CA LEU A 225 -2.52 11.08 -8.43
C LEU A 225 -4.00 11.29 -8.78
N ALA A 226 -4.87 10.87 -7.84
CA ALA A 226 -6.32 10.93 -7.95
C ALA A 226 -6.91 10.17 -9.15
N SER A 227 -6.18 9.16 -9.68
CA SER A 227 -6.64 8.28 -10.75
C SER A 227 -6.53 6.81 -10.34
N THR A 228 -7.66 6.09 -10.33
CA THR A 228 -7.67 4.65 -10.04
C THR A 228 -6.96 3.83 -11.12
N TRP A 229 -7.12 4.22 -12.39
CA TRP A 229 -6.38 3.61 -13.49
C TRP A 229 -4.89 3.95 -13.46
N GLY A 230 -4.55 5.18 -13.04
CA GLY A 230 -3.16 5.59 -12.82
C GLY A 230 -2.46 4.67 -11.84
N SER A 231 -3.07 4.36 -10.70
CA SER A 231 -2.49 3.44 -9.70
C SER A 231 -2.14 2.06 -10.28
N VAL A 232 -3.03 1.50 -11.11
CA VAL A 232 -2.80 0.20 -11.76
C VAL A 232 -1.64 0.28 -12.75
N LEU A 233 -1.67 1.29 -13.64
CA LEU A 233 -0.65 1.46 -14.68
C LEU A 233 0.74 1.76 -14.08
N GLY A 234 0.82 2.56 -13.03
CA GLY A 234 2.07 2.87 -12.35
C GLY A 234 2.74 1.62 -11.77
N VAL A 235 1.96 0.77 -11.09
CA VAL A 235 2.47 -0.49 -10.54
C VAL A 235 2.91 -1.45 -11.64
N VAL A 236 2.06 -1.68 -12.66
CA VAL A 236 2.37 -2.59 -13.76
C VAL A 236 3.64 -2.15 -14.48
N LEU A 237 3.74 -0.86 -14.83
CA LEU A 237 4.89 -0.31 -15.53
C LEU A 237 6.18 -0.49 -14.72
N LEU A 238 6.17 -0.10 -13.44
CA LEU A 238 7.38 -0.13 -12.63
C LEU A 238 7.82 -1.54 -12.26
N ILE A 239 6.89 -2.46 -11.97
CA ILE A 239 7.27 -3.86 -11.70
C ILE A 239 7.80 -4.53 -12.97
N THR A 240 7.16 -4.31 -14.12
CA THR A 240 7.65 -4.85 -15.41
C THR A 240 9.02 -4.28 -15.77
N PHE A 241 9.20 -2.98 -15.54
CA PHE A 241 10.49 -2.32 -15.75
C PHE A 241 11.58 -2.88 -14.83
N ASN A 242 11.25 -3.09 -13.57
CA ASN A 242 12.15 -3.68 -12.58
C ASN A 242 12.60 -5.09 -12.95
N GLU A 243 11.66 -5.89 -13.45
CA GLU A 243 11.96 -7.24 -13.93
C GLU A 243 12.85 -7.21 -15.18
N SER A 244 12.64 -6.24 -16.07
CA SER A 244 13.47 -6.07 -17.27
C SER A 244 14.94 -5.81 -16.93
N LEU A 245 15.25 -5.13 -15.80
CA LEU A 245 16.62 -4.89 -15.35
C LEU A 245 17.35 -6.17 -14.94
N ARG A 246 16.63 -7.18 -14.45
CA ARG A 246 17.21 -8.48 -14.09
C ARG A 246 17.75 -9.24 -15.31
N TYR A 247 17.15 -9.04 -16.49
CA TYR A 247 17.62 -9.68 -17.73
C TYR A 247 18.90 -9.06 -18.29
N ILE A 248 19.33 -7.87 -17.80
CA ILE A 248 20.55 -7.19 -18.28
C ILE A 248 21.82 -7.84 -17.68
N GLY A 249 21.68 -8.79 -16.74
CA GLY A 249 22.83 -9.54 -16.20
C GLY A 249 23.72 -8.73 -15.24
N LEU A 250 23.19 -7.71 -14.59
CA LEU A 250 23.91 -6.91 -13.60
C LEU A 250 24.23 -7.76 -12.35
N PRO A 251 25.43 -7.58 -11.73
CA PRO A 251 25.74 -8.22 -10.46
C PRO A 251 24.69 -7.86 -9.40
N SER A 252 24.22 -8.86 -8.63
CA SER A 252 23.12 -8.72 -7.68
C SER A 252 23.28 -7.59 -6.66
N GLN A 253 24.53 -7.28 -6.29
CA GLN A 253 24.87 -6.18 -5.36
C GLN A 253 24.53 -4.78 -5.87
N TYR A 254 24.44 -4.58 -7.19
CA TYR A 254 24.15 -3.27 -7.79
C TYR A 254 22.68 -3.12 -8.20
N VAL A 255 21.90 -4.21 -8.25
CA VAL A 255 20.51 -4.19 -8.71
C VAL A 255 19.66 -3.26 -7.83
N GLY A 256 19.73 -3.40 -6.50
CA GLY A 256 18.95 -2.56 -5.56
C GLY A 256 19.25 -1.06 -5.67
N PRO A 257 20.52 -0.64 -5.53
CA PRO A 257 20.91 0.77 -5.67
C PRO A 257 20.54 1.37 -7.05
N ILE A 258 20.73 0.62 -8.13
CA ILE A 258 20.36 1.06 -9.48
C ILE A 258 18.84 1.25 -9.59
N GLN A 259 18.04 0.33 -9.04
CA GLN A 259 16.59 0.45 -9.01
C GLN A 259 16.13 1.72 -8.28
N GLN A 260 16.67 1.99 -7.09
CA GLN A 260 16.36 3.20 -6.34
C GLN A 260 16.74 4.49 -7.10
N ALA A 261 17.93 4.52 -7.70
CA ALA A 261 18.37 5.65 -8.52
C ALA A 261 17.45 5.87 -9.73
N MET A 262 17.02 4.79 -10.38
CA MET A 262 16.12 4.88 -11.53
C MET A 262 14.70 5.31 -11.13
N TYR A 263 14.19 4.90 -9.97
CA TYR A 263 12.91 5.39 -9.46
C TYR A 263 12.95 6.90 -9.20
N GLY A 264 14.04 7.39 -8.58
CA GLY A 264 14.26 8.81 -8.37
C GLY A 264 14.35 9.58 -9.70
N LEU A 265 15.14 9.08 -10.65
CA LEU A 265 15.28 9.68 -11.98
C LEU A 265 13.94 9.73 -12.72
N LEU A 266 13.18 8.63 -12.71
CA LEU A 266 11.89 8.52 -13.37
C LEU A 266 10.87 9.48 -12.75
N LEU A 267 10.85 9.66 -11.43
CA LEU A 267 10.04 10.66 -10.77
C LEU A 267 10.42 12.08 -11.21
N ILE A 268 11.71 12.41 -11.24
CA ILE A 268 12.20 13.73 -11.68
C ILE A 268 11.77 14.01 -13.13
N LEU A 269 11.99 13.04 -14.02
CA LEU A 269 11.60 13.16 -15.43
C LEU A 269 10.09 13.36 -15.59
N LEU A 270 9.28 12.58 -14.85
CA LEU A 270 7.82 12.75 -14.86
C LEU A 270 7.38 14.11 -14.33
N MET A 271 7.97 14.59 -13.25
CA MET A 271 7.64 15.92 -12.71
C MET A 271 8.01 17.06 -13.67
N ILE A 272 9.08 16.90 -14.47
CA ILE A 272 9.49 17.87 -15.48
C ILE A 272 8.58 17.81 -16.71
N PHE A 273 8.39 16.62 -17.29
CA PHE A 273 7.72 16.46 -18.57
C PHE A 273 6.20 16.26 -18.47
N ARG A 274 5.72 15.65 -17.40
CA ARG A 274 4.32 15.27 -17.23
C ARG A 274 3.86 15.37 -15.77
N ARG A 275 3.65 16.60 -15.30
CA ARG A 275 3.27 16.92 -13.91
C ARG A 275 2.01 16.19 -13.40
N ARG A 276 1.18 15.64 -14.30
CA ARG A 276 -0.04 14.86 -13.98
C ARG A 276 0.23 13.35 -13.83
N GLY A 277 1.45 12.86 -14.03
CA GLY A 277 1.72 11.43 -14.18
C GLY A 277 1.18 10.87 -15.51
N LEU A 278 1.06 9.53 -15.63
CA LEU A 278 0.60 8.89 -16.86
C LEU A 278 -0.89 9.16 -17.13
N VAL A 279 -1.75 9.05 -16.14
CA VAL A 279 -3.22 9.16 -16.23
C VAL A 279 -3.79 9.92 -15.02
N GLY A 280 -3.13 10.97 -14.53
CA GLY A 280 -3.59 11.76 -13.39
C GLY A 280 -4.67 12.78 -13.79
N GLU A 281 -5.67 12.95 -12.93
CA GLU A 281 -6.70 13.99 -13.07
C GLU A 281 -6.26 15.35 -12.47
N HIS A 282 -5.14 15.37 -11.73
CA HIS A 282 -4.71 16.55 -10.98
C HIS A 282 -3.43 17.17 -11.53
N ASP A 283 -3.42 18.51 -11.63
CA ASP A 283 -2.23 19.29 -11.99
C ASP A 283 -1.55 19.78 -10.70
N PHE A 284 -0.24 19.57 -10.55
CA PHE A 284 0.56 20.16 -9.47
C PHE A 284 0.76 21.68 -9.74
N ARG A 285 -0.30 22.40 -10.04
CA ARG A 285 -0.25 23.86 -10.13
C ARG A 285 -0.67 24.43 -8.80
N GLU A 286 0.30 24.80 -8.06
CA GLU A 286 0.60 26.13 -7.58
C GLU A 286 1.91 26.33 -7.36
#